data_b70b829910826c538570f1a3978ca186
#
_entry.id   b70b829910826c538570f1a3978ca186
#
_cell.length_a   1.000
_cell.length_b   1.000
_cell.length_c   1.000
_cell.angle_alpha   90.00
_cell.angle_beta   90.00
_cell.angle_gamma   90.00
#
_symmetry.space_group_name_H-M   'P 1'
#
loop_
_entity.id
_entity.type
_entity.pdbx_description
1 polymer ?
#
loop_
_entity_poly.entity_id
_entity_poly.type
_entity_poly.pdbx_seq_one_letter_code
_entity_poly.pdbx_strand_id
1 'polypeptide(L)'
;MNILGISAFYHDSAAALIVDGEIAAAAQEERFTRKKHDAGFPAHAVEYCLAECGLDLKDIDYITFYDKPLVKFERLLETYLAFAPKGFRSFVAAMPVWLKEKLFLKDMLKKDLALMAGISKQDLPPLLFNEHHKSHAASAFFASPFDEASVLCLDGVGEWATSSVWLGKGNKLIPQWELDFPHSLGLLYSAFTYYTGFRVNSGEYKVMGLAPYGEPKYVDLILDKLIDVKEDGTFRLNMKYFNYATGLTMTNARFANLFGGAACKPDSTVTQREMDIARSIQVVTEEIVLKLCNTVHKELQTDYLCLAGGVALNCVANGRILREGPFKDIWIQPAAGDAGGAIGAALTTWYEYLEKPRQISGSDCMSGSYLGPKYTNEGIRQYPVSYTHLRAHETADVIAYAVFCLKRGGGGGG
;
A
#
# COMPACT_ATOMS: atom_id res chain seq x y z
N MET A 1 24.15 12.37 6.45
CA MET A 1 23.98 10.92 6.41
C MET A 1 22.83 10.60 5.48
N ASN A 2 23.07 9.74 4.51
CA ASN A 2 22.19 9.51 3.39
C ASN A 2 21.66 8.06 3.41
N ILE A 3 20.36 7.88 3.42
CA ILE A 3 19.71 6.55 3.49
C ILE A 3 18.79 6.40 2.30
N LEU A 4 19.03 5.37 1.50
CA LEU A 4 18.20 5.03 0.35
C LEU A 4 17.22 3.91 0.73
N GLY A 5 15.93 4.21 0.70
CA GLY A 5 14.86 3.22 0.86
C GLY A 5 14.37 2.70 -0.48
N ILE A 6 14.10 1.39 -0.56
CA ILE A 6 13.65 0.72 -1.78
C ILE A 6 12.46 -0.19 -1.49
N SER A 7 11.40 -0.03 -2.27
CA SER A 7 10.28 -0.97 -2.41
C SER A 7 10.30 -1.56 -3.82
N ALA A 8 10.29 -2.89 -3.97
CA ALA A 8 10.35 -3.54 -5.28
C ALA A 8 9.96 -5.02 -5.26
N PHE A 9 9.80 -5.62 -6.45
CA PHE A 9 9.61 -7.05 -6.73
C PHE A 9 8.26 -7.62 -6.26
N TYR A 10 7.26 -6.75 -6.14
CA TYR A 10 5.87 -7.18 -5.95
C TYR A 10 4.91 -6.32 -6.78
N HIS A 11 4.63 -5.08 -6.39
CA HIS A 11 3.97 -4.04 -7.18
C HIS A 11 4.41 -2.67 -6.64
N ASP A 12 4.15 -1.61 -7.41
CA ASP A 12 4.38 -0.22 -7.00
C ASP A 12 5.82 0.06 -6.54
N SER A 13 6.79 -0.43 -7.33
CA SER A 13 8.21 -0.20 -7.03
C SER A 13 8.53 1.28 -6.89
N ALA A 14 9.32 1.63 -5.89
CA ALA A 14 9.63 3.00 -5.52
C ALA A 14 11.00 3.12 -4.85
N ALA A 15 11.53 4.33 -4.87
CA ALA A 15 12.70 4.71 -4.10
C ALA A 15 12.43 5.99 -3.31
N ALA A 16 13.10 6.14 -2.18
CA ALA A 16 13.08 7.35 -1.36
C ALA A 16 14.47 7.62 -0.80
N LEU A 17 14.88 8.88 -0.76
CA LEU A 17 16.15 9.30 -0.20
C LEU A 17 15.91 10.17 1.03
N ILE A 18 16.50 9.75 2.14
CA ILE A 18 16.52 10.50 3.39
C ILE A 18 17.93 11.08 3.57
N VAL A 19 18.02 12.39 3.73
CA VAL A 19 19.26 13.13 3.97
C VAL A 19 19.16 13.79 5.35
N ASP A 20 20.00 13.41 6.28
CA ASP A 20 20.03 13.91 7.65
C ASP A 20 18.64 13.92 8.35
N GLY A 21 17.78 12.94 8.02
CA GLY A 21 16.45 12.77 8.59
C GLY A 21 15.33 13.41 7.79
N GLU A 22 15.63 14.23 6.79
CA GLU A 22 14.66 14.86 5.90
C GLU A 22 14.35 13.96 4.71
N ILE A 23 13.09 13.89 4.28
CA ILE A 23 12.68 13.20 3.06
C ILE A 23 13.03 14.12 1.87
N ALA A 24 14.22 13.92 1.31
CA ALA A 24 14.73 14.79 0.27
C ALA A 24 14.10 14.54 -1.10
N ALA A 25 13.86 13.27 -1.45
CA ALA A 25 13.19 12.88 -2.69
C ALA A 25 12.51 11.52 -2.54
N ALA A 26 11.41 11.32 -3.26
CA ALA A 26 10.75 10.02 -3.36
C ALA A 26 9.97 9.92 -4.68
N ALA A 27 10.05 8.77 -5.34
CA ALA A 27 9.30 8.53 -6.58
C ALA A 27 8.97 7.06 -6.77
N GLN A 28 7.85 6.80 -7.44
CA GLN A 28 7.51 5.48 -7.96
C GLN A 28 8.13 5.28 -9.34
N GLU A 29 8.59 4.06 -9.62
CA GLU A 29 9.18 3.69 -10.90
C GLU A 29 8.21 3.89 -12.07
N GLU A 30 6.93 3.67 -11.87
CA GLU A 30 5.89 3.87 -12.88
C GLU A 30 5.80 5.31 -13.41
N ARG A 31 6.31 6.31 -12.67
CA ARG A 31 6.37 7.71 -13.12
C ARG A 31 7.29 7.87 -14.32
N PHE A 32 8.32 7.04 -14.39
CA PHE A 32 9.35 7.06 -15.43
C PHE A 32 9.06 6.04 -16.53
N THR A 33 8.81 4.79 -16.15
CA THR A 33 8.55 3.69 -17.11
C THR A 33 7.20 3.78 -17.80
N ARG A 34 6.25 4.55 -17.24
CA ARG A 34 4.84 4.64 -17.67
C ARG A 34 4.10 3.31 -17.66
N LYS A 35 4.66 2.32 -16.97
CA LYS A 35 4.06 1.03 -16.74
C LYS A 35 3.42 1.03 -15.36
N LYS A 36 2.08 1.09 -15.35
CA LYS A 36 1.31 1.14 -14.10
C LYS A 36 1.58 -0.08 -13.22
N HIS A 37 1.79 0.15 -11.90
CA HIS A 37 2.17 -0.87 -10.92
C HIS A 37 3.43 -1.64 -11.32
N ASP A 38 4.46 -0.93 -11.83
CA ASP A 38 5.73 -1.57 -12.19
C ASP A 38 6.31 -2.30 -10.97
N ALA A 39 6.61 -3.58 -11.15
CA ALA A 39 7.12 -4.46 -10.10
C ALA A 39 8.63 -4.66 -10.17
N GLY A 40 9.29 -4.10 -11.18
CA GLY A 40 10.73 -4.27 -11.41
C GLY A 40 11.60 -3.60 -10.35
N PHE A 41 12.92 -3.72 -10.51
CA PHE A 41 13.86 -2.89 -9.76
C PHE A 41 13.66 -1.41 -10.13
N PRO A 42 13.53 -0.48 -9.16
CA PRO A 42 13.19 0.93 -9.42
C PRO A 42 14.41 1.76 -9.83
N ALA A 43 15.07 1.40 -10.93
CA ALA A 43 16.32 2.03 -11.37
C ALA A 43 16.16 3.53 -11.59
N HIS A 44 15.12 3.95 -12.34
CA HIS A 44 14.91 5.37 -12.63
C HIS A 44 14.51 6.16 -11.38
N ALA A 45 13.72 5.57 -10.47
CA ALA A 45 13.37 6.23 -9.22
C ALA A 45 14.60 6.41 -8.33
N VAL A 46 15.51 5.43 -8.26
CA VAL A 46 16.79 5.55 -7.53
C VAL A 46 17.66 6.61 -8.18
N GLU A 47 17.88 6.57 -9.49
CA GLU A 47 18.65 7.58 -10.22
C GLU A 47 18.11 9.00 -10.00
N TYR A 48 16.77 9.14 -10.06
CA TYR A 48 16.12 10.42 -9.78
C TYR A 48 16.41 10.92 -8.35
N CYS A 49 16.21 10.06 -7.35
CA CYS A 49 16.42 10.45 -5.95
C CYS A 49 17.88 10.87 -5.69
N LEU A 50 18.85 10.16 -6.26
CA LEU A 50 20.26 10.52 -6.15
C LEU A 50 20.56 11.84 -6.86
N ALA A 51 20.08 12.00 -8.09
CA ALA A 51 20.33 13.20 -8.90
C ALA A 51 19.69 14.47 -8.30
N GLU A 52 18.49 14.36 -7.68
CA GLU A 52 17.83 15.50 -7.03
C GLU A 52 18.69 16.09 -5.90
N CYS A 53 19.46 15.27 -5.22
CA CYS A 53 20.38 15.69 -4.15
C CYS A 53 21.83 15.86 -4.60
N GLY A 54 22.16 15.63 -5.87
CA GLY A 54 23.52 15.70 -6.39
C GLY A 54 24.46 14.64 -5.79
N LEU A 55 23.92 13.45 -5.47
CA LEU A 55 24.64 12.34 -4.85
C LEU A 55 24.84 11.19 -5.83
N ASP A 56 25.89 10.42 -5.61
CA ASP A 56 26.11 9.11 -6.22
C ASP A 56 25.76 7.99 -5.22
N LEU A 57 25.59 6.75 -5.70
CA LEU A 57 25.32 5.61 -4.82
C LEU A 57 26.42 5.36 -3.76
N LYS A 58 27.66 5.74 -4.06
CA LYS A 58 28.79 5.68 -3.12
C LYS A 58 28.66 6.65 -1.93
N ASP A 59 27.85 7.71 -2.07
CA ASP A 59 27.62 8.70 -1.03
C ASP A 59 26.48 8.28 -0.08
N ILE A 60 25.89 7.12 -0.31
CA ILE A 60 24.82 6.53 0.52
C ILE A 60 25.46 5.75 1.67
N ASP A 61 25.02 6.01 2.89
CA ASP A 61 25.49 5.31 4.08
C ASP A 61 24.80 3.96 4.29
N TYR A 62 23.51 3.88 3.99
CA TYR A 62 22.67 2.67 4.11
C TYR A 62 21.66 2.56 3.00
N ILE A 63 21.44 1.33 2.54
CA ILE A 63 20.32 0.99 1.67
C ILE A 63 19.36 0.13 2.49
N THR A 64 18.06 0.46 2.50
CA THR A 64 17.06 -0.32 3.25
C THR A 64 15.95 -0.78 2.34
N PHE A 65 15.70 -2.09 2.36
CA PHE A 65 14.61 -2.72 1.64
C PHE A 65 13.38 -2.87 2.54
N TYR A 66 12.20 -2.67 1.98
CA TYR A 66 10.95 -2.48 2.73
C TYR A 66 10.32 -3.74 3.31
N ASP A 67 10.81 -4.95 2.95
CA ASP A 67 10.30 -6.21 3.47
C ASP A 67 11.40 -7.25 3.78
N LYS A 68 11.00 -8.37 4.41
CA LYS A 68 11.87 -9.52 4.72
C LYS A 68 11.53 -10.70 3.80
N PRO A 69 12.20 -10.85 2.65
CA PRO A 69 11.84 -11.83 1.63
C PRO A 69 11.84 -13.28 2.11
N LEU A 70 12.75 -13.64 3.02
CA LEU A 70 12.84 -15.01 3.54
C LEU A 70 11.62 -15.36 4.40
N VAL A 71 11.12 -14.43 5.20
CA VAL A 71 9.91 -14.65 6.02
C VAL A 71 8.66 -14.72 5.12
N LYS A 72 8.60 -13.90 4.06
CA LYS A 72 7.55 -14.05 3.02
C LYS A 72 7.58 -15.43 2.36
N PHE A 73 8.76 -15.95 2.08
CA PHE A 73 8.92 -17.30 1.51
C PHE A 73 8.47 -18.40 2.49
N GLU A 74 8.84 -18.29 3.75
CA GLU A 74 8.39 -19.17 4.83
C GLU A 74 6.86 -19.23 4.90
N ARG A 75 6.18 -18.08 4.98
CA ARG A 75 4.72 -18.01 4.96
C ARG A 75 4.12 -18.75 3.77
N LEU A 76 4.67 -18.55 2.56
CA LEU A 76 4.19 -19.23 1.37
C LEU A 76 4.27 -20.76 1.53
N LEU A 77 5.40 -21.29 2.01
CA LEU A 77 5.58 -22.71 2.24
C LEU A 77 4.59 -23.25 3.30
N GLU A 78 4.49 -22.60 4.44
CA GLU A 78 3.59 -23.00 5.52
C GLU A 78 2.12 -22.95 5.06
N THR A 79 1.74 -21.93 4.29
CA THR A 79 0.40 -21.84 3.73
C THR A 79 0.06 -23.06 2.86
N TYR A 80 0.96 -23.46 1.95
CA TYR A 80 0.70 -24.63 1.11
C TYR A 80 0.68 -25.94 1.91
N LEU A 81 1.51 -26.06 2.93
CA LEU A 81 1.47 -27.21 3.85
C LEU A 81 0.15 -27.27 4.62
N ALA A 82 -0.31 -26.15 5.16
CA ALA A 82 -1.56 -26.06 5.93
C ALA A 82 -2.81 -26.38 5.11
N PHE A 83 -2.80 -26.06 3.82
CA PHE A 83 -3.92 -26.32 2.91
C PHE A 83 -3.79 -27.62 2.09
N ALA A 84 -2.71 -28.40 2.27
CA ALA A 84 -2.48 -29.63 1.51
C ALA A 84 -3.68 -30.62 1.62
N PRO A 85 -4.05 -31.35 0.56
CA PRO A 85 -3.45 -31.37 -0.78
C PRO A 85 -3.94 -30.29 -1.75
N LYS A 86 -4.74 -29.33 -1.27
CA LYS A 86 -5.25 -28.22 -2.11
C LYS A 86 -4.09 -27.33 -2.56
N GLY A 87 -4.17 -26.81 -3.79
CA GLY A 87 -3.15 -25.90 -4.29
C GLY A 87 -1.89 -26.56 -4.85
N PHE A 88 -1.81 -27.90 -4.93
CA PHE A 88 -0.60 -28.59 -5.42
C PHE A 88 -0.16 -28.11 -6.82
N ARG A 89 -1.11 -27.89 -7.73
CA ARG A 89 -0.78 -27.39 -9.09
C ARG A 89 -0.20 -25.98 -9.08
N SER A 90 -0.79 -25.07 -8.30
CA SER A 90 -0.28 -23.71 -8.16
C SER A 90 1.06 -23.68 -7.44
N PHE A 91 1.27 -24.54 -6.42
CA PHE A 91 2.56 -24.73 -5.77
C PHE A 91 3.66 -25.11 -6.76
N VAL A 92 3.46 -26.15 -7.55
CA VAL A 92 4.45 -26.61 -8.54
C VAL A 92 4.75 -25.53 -9.58
N ALA A 93 3.74 -24.76 -10.01
CA ALA A 93 3.93 -23.68 -10.98
C ALA A 93 4.65 -22.46 -10.37
N ALA A 94 4.38 -22.13 -9.12
CA ALA A 94 4.93 -20.95 -8.46
C ALA A 94 6.32 -21.18 -7.83
N MET A 95 6.62 -22.41 -7.41
CA MET A 95 7.85 -22.73 -6.67
C MET A 95 9.14 -22.32 -7.40
N PRO A 96 9.34 -22.58 -8.71
CA PRO A 96 10.56 -22.15 -9.40
C PRO A 96 10.75 -20.64 -9.42
N VAL A 97 9.64 -19.89 -9.53
CA VAL A 97 9.65 -18.42 -9.53
C VAL A 97 10.02 -17.92 -8.13
N TRP A 98 9.40 -18.45 -7.09
CA TRP A 98 9.63 -18.03 -5.71
C TRP A 98 11.02 -18.37 -5.20
N LEU A 99 11.54 -19.55 -5.55
CA LEU A 99 12.92 -19.91 -5.23
C LEU A 99 13.89 -18.90 -5.83
N LYS A 100 13.69 -18.53 -7.10
CA LYS A 100 14.54 -17.56 -7.78
C LYS A 100 14.37 -16.14 -7.20
N GLU A 101 13.13 -15.68 -7.02
CA GLU A 101 12.85 -14.29 -6.66
C GLU A 101 12.97 -14.00 -5.17
N LYS A 102 12.65 -14.95 -4.29
CA LYS A 102 12.63 -14.69 -2.84
C LYS A 102 13.91 -15.12 -2.14
N LEU A 103 14.47 -16.30 -2.46
CA LEU A 103 15.72 -16.74 -1.85
C LEU A 103 16.94 -15.94 -2.33
N PHE A 104 16.95 -15.54 -3.60
CA PHE A 104 18.07 -14.79 -4.17
C PHE A 104 17.80 -13.28 -4.28
N LEU A 105 16.72 -12.76 -3.68
CA LEU A 105 16.34 -11.35 -3.77
C LEU A 105 17.47 -10.42 -3.34
N LYS A 106 18.14 -10.74 -2.24
CA LYS A 106 19.30 -9.95 -1.76
C LYS A 106 20.42 -9.86 -2.82
N ASP A 107 20.70 -10.97 -3.50
CA ASP A 107 21.73 -10.98 -4.54
C ASP A 107 21.27 -10.28 -5.82
N MET A 108 20.00 -10.43 -6.19
CA MET A 108 19.37 -9.70 -7.30
C MET A 108 19.42 -8.19 -7.05
N LEU A 109 18.98 -7.73 -5.88
CA LEU A 109 19.00 -6.33 -5.51
C LEU A 109 20.45 -5.75 -5.55
N LYS A 110 21.42 -6.47 -4.99
CA LYS A 110 22.83 -6.07 -5.08
C LYS A 110 23.34 -6.04 -6.51
N LYS A 111 22.92 -6.98 -7.35
CA LYS A 111 23.32 -7.01 -8.76
C LYS A 111 22.76 -5.80 -9.51
N ASP A 112 21.49 -5.50 -9.32
CA ASP A 112 20.81 -4.41 -10.04
C ASP A 112 21.36 -3.04 -9.61
N LEU A 113 21.59 -2.85 -8.31
CA LEU A 113 22.25 -1.65 -7.76
C LEU A 113 23.69 -1.48 -8.30
N ALA A 114 24.49 -2.53 -8.27
CA ALA A 114 25.87 -2.49 -8.74
C ALA A 114 25.94 -2.21 -10.25
N LEU A 115 25.03 -2.81 -11.03
CA LEU A 115 24.94 -2.59 -12.47
C LEU A 115 24.54 -1.14 -12.80
N MET A 116 23.53 -0.61 -12.11
CA MET A 116 23.05 0.76 -12.26
C MET A 116 24.16 1.78 -11.96
N ALA A 117 24.88 1.57 -10.86
CA ALA A 117 25.93 2.50 -10.43
C ALA A 117 27.30 2.27 -11.08
N GLY A 118 27.47 1.19 -11.87
CA GLY A 118 28.75 0.85 -12.49
C GLY A 118 29.86 0.47 -11.49
N ILE A 119 29.50 -0.08 -10.32
CA ILE A 119 30.43 -0.46 -9.24
C ILE A 119 30.39 -1.96 -8.93
N SER A 120 31.33 -2.46 -8.14
CA SER A 120 31.31 -3.83 -7.66
C SER A 120 30.24 -4.04 -6.58
N LYS A 121 29.66 -5.25 -6.49
CA LYS A 121 28.74 -5.63 -5.40
C LYS A 121 29.38 -5.47 -4.00
N GLN A 122 30.69 -5.53 -3.90
CA GLN A 122 31.44 -5.40 -2.66
C GLN A 122 31.55 -3.94 -2.18
N ASP A 123 31.45 -3.00 -3.12
CA ASP A 123 31.55 -1.57 -2.87
C ASP A 123 30.16 -0.93 -2.57
N LEU A 124 29.10 -1.75 -2.59
CA LEU A 124 27.76 -1.27 -2.24
C LEU A 124 27.65 -0.94 -0.75
N PRO A 125 26.93 0.12 -0.38
CA PRO A 125 26.59 0.41 1.00
C PRO A 125 25.92 -0.78 1.70
N PRO A 126 25.96 -0.84 3.05
CA PRO A 126 25.24 -1.85 3.83
C PRO A 126 23.78 -1.92 3.44
N LEU A 127 23.31 -3.14 3.14
CA LEU A 127 21.93 -3.42 2.78
C LEU A 127 21.17 -4.00 3.97
N LEU A 128 20.16 -3.28 4.44
CA LEU A 128 19.27 -3.64 5.52
C LEU A 128 17.90 -4.10 4.99
N PHE A 129 17.18 -4.86 5.78
CA PHE A 129 15.82 -5.34 5.48
C PHE A 129 14.91 -5.00 6.65
N ASN A 130 13.82 -4.31 6.37
CA ASN A 130 12.80 -3.98 7.38
C ASN A 130 11.60 -4.93 7.27
N GLU A 131 10.76 -5.00 8.28
CA GLU A 131 9.48 -5.68 8.21
C GLU A 131 8.48 -4.85 7.39
N HIS A 132 7.65 -5.52 6.59
CA HIS A 132 6.70 -4.87 5.69
C HIS A 132 5.73 -3.95 6.45
N HIS A 133 5.02 -4.48 7.45
CA HIS A 133 4.09 -3.67 8.23
C HIS A 133 4.78 -2.59 9.07
N LYS A 134 6.02 -2.82 9.48
CA LYS A 134 6.84 -1.80 10.13
C LYS A 134 7.23 -0.69 9.15
N SER A 135 7.51 -1.03 7.88
CA SER A 135 7.75 -0.03 6.83
C SER A 135 6.51 0.82 6.59
N HIS A 136 5.31 0.21 6.54
CA HIS A 136 4.06 0.95 6.46
C HIS A 136 3.86 1.87 7.67
N ALA A 137 3.99 1.35 8.88
CA ALA A 137 3.82 2.13 10.11
C ALA A 137 4.79 3.31 10.19
N ALA A 138 6.05 3.06 9.84
CA ALA A 138 7.10 4.09 9.84
C ALA A 138 6.84 5.17 8.79
N SER A 139 6.36 4.80 7.60
CA SER A 139 6.02 5.75 6.54
C SER A 139 4.91 6.72 6.95
N ALA A 140 3.98 6.26 7.79
CA ALA A 140 2.92 7.09 8.32
C ALA A 140 3.38 7.86 9.56
N PHE A 141 3.82 7.19 10.60
CA PHE A 141 4.10 7.85 11.87
C PHE A 141 5.25 8.85 11.79
N PHE A 142 6.40 8.45 11.24
CA PHE A 142 7.56 9.33 11.22
C PHE A 142 7.42 10.53 10.27
N ALA A 143 6.56 10.42 9.25
CA ALA A 143 6.26 11.53 8.38
C ALA A 143 5.12 12.43 8.90
N SER A 144 4.31 11.98 9.88
CA SER A 144 3.19 12.73 10.44
C SER A 144 3.64 13.90 11.31
N PRO A 145 2.75 14.87 11.62
CA PRO A 145 3.04 15.97 12.54
C PRO A 145 2.91 15.59 14.04
N PHE A 146 2.65 14.30 14.36
CA PHE A 146 2.32 13.88 15.72
C PHE A 146 3.53 13.32 16.46
N ASP A 147 3.72 13.73 17.73
CA ASP A 147 4.77 13.18 18.62
C ASP A 147 4.40 11.80 19.16
N GLU A 148 3.14 11.61 19.45
CA GLU A 148 2.57 10.36 19.90
C GLU A 148 1.27 10.09 19.13
N ALA A 149 1.14 8.89 18.56
CA ALA A 149 -0.06 8.49 17.83
C ALA A 149 -0.22 6.97 17.82
N SER A 150 -1.47 6.51 17.75
CA SER A 150 -1.74 5.14 17.29
C SER A 150 -1.46 5.04 15.80
N VAL A 151 -0.91 3.92 15.35
CA VAL A 151 -0.72 3.65 13.93
C VAL A 151 -1.46 2.38 13.57
N LEU A 152 -2.40 2.49 12.65
CA LEU A 152 -3.16 1.35 12.13
C LEU A 152 -2.73 1.08 10.68
N CYS A 153 -2.11 -0.08 10.46
CA CYS A 153 -1.76 -0.56 9.13
C CYS A 153 -2.76 -1.62 8.70
N LEU A 154 -3.42 -1.40 7.57
CA LEU A 154 -4.38 -2.31 6.96
C LEU A 154 -3.97 -2.59 5.52
N ASP A 155 -3.55 -3.82 5.25
CA ASP A 155 -2.98 -4.17 3.94
C ASP A 155 -3.55 -5.49 3.38
N GLY A 156 -3.08 -5.88 2.20
CA GLY A 156 -3.34 -7.19 1.64
C GLY A 156 -2.64 -8.27 2.46
N VAL A 157 -1.33 -8.29 2.43
CA VAL A 157 -0.48 -9.15 3.27
C VAL A 157 1.00 -8.75 3.18
N GLY A 158 1.63 -8.58 4.32
CA GLY A 158 3.07 -8.43 4.47
C GLY A 158 3.81 -9.78 4.51
N GLU A 159 4.66 -9.97 5.50
CA GLU A 159 5.24 -11.29 5.78
C GLU A 159 4.14 -12.25 6.24
N TRP A 160 3.53 -11.98 7.39
CA TRP A 160 2.37 -12.69 7.94
C TRP A 160 1.21 -11.73 8.20
N ALA A 161 1.52 -10.57 8.79
CA ALA A 161 0.55 -9.58 9.15
C ALA A 161 -0.24 -9.07 7.94
N THR A 162 -1.54 -8.92 8.11
CA THR A 162 -2.50 -8.31 7.20
C THR A 162 -3.08 -7.02 7.77
N SER A 163 -3.11 -6.94 9.10
CA SER A 163 -3.45 -5.76 9.86
C SER A 163 -2.52 -5.68 11.06
N SER A 164 -2.02 -4.50 11.39
CA SER A 164 -1.18 -4.31 12.59
C SER A 164 -1.43 -2.97 13.24
N VAL A 165 -1.27 -2.94 14.56
CA VAL A 165 -1.37 -1.73 15.37
C VAL A 165 -0.06 -1.47 16.08
N TRP A 166 0.37 -0.23 16.05
CA TRP A 166 1.59 0.25 16.68
C TRP A 166 1.29 1.48 17.53
N LEU A 167 2.04 1.65 18.59
CA LEU A 167 2.15 2.92 19.29
C LEU A 167 3.41 3.65 18.81
N GLY A 168 3.22 4.75 18.11
CA GLY A 168 4.31 5.64 17.74
C GLY A 168 4.54 6.66 18.86
N LYS A 169 5.79 6.80 19.32
CA LYS A 169 6.18 7.77 20.35
C LYS A 169 7.62 8.23 20.15
N GLY A 170 7.79 9.54 19.93
CA GLY A 170 9.09 10.12 19.62
C GLY A 170 9.72 9.45 18.40
N ASN A 171 10.86 8.78 18.56
CA ASN A 171 11.56 8.09 17.50
C ASN A 171 11.35 6.56 17.48
N LYS A 172 10.27 6.06 18.11
CA LYS A 172 10.02 4.61 18.22
C LYS A 172 8.61 4.22 17.77
N LEU A 173 8.53 3.02 17.20
CA LEU A 173 7.31 2.30 16.91
C LEU A 173 7.25 1.04 17.78
N ILE A 174 6.26 0.96 18.65
CA ILE A 174 6.07 -0.14 19.59
C ILE A 174 4.92 -1.00 19.11
N PRO A 175 5.17 -2.26 18.67
CA PRO A 175 4.11 -3.15 18.19
C PRO A 175 3.14 -3.46 19.33
N GLN A 176 1.85 -3.50 19.01
CA GLN A 176 0.79 -3.79 19.95
C GLN A 176 0.13 -5.12 19.65
N TRP A 177 -0.48 -5.27 18.48
CA TRP A 177 -1.08 -6.52 18.02
C TRP A 177 -1.18 -6.56 16.50
N GLU A 178 -1.43 -7.75 15.96
CA GLU A 178 -1.58 -7.99 14.54
C GLU A 178 -2.63 -9.06 14.24
N LEU A 179 -3.17 -9.03 13.03
CA LEU A 179 -3.97 -10.07 12.43
C LEU A 179 -3.21 -10.65 11.25
N ASP A 180 -3.14 -11.98 11.19
CA ASP A 180 -2.33 -12.68 10.23
C ASP A 180 -3.12 -13.24 9.05
N PHE A 181 -2.38 -13.46 7.99
CA PHE A 181 -2.84 -14.24 6.85
C PHE A 181 -3.35 -15.62 7.30
N PRO A 182 -4.49 -16.12 6.79
CA PRO A 182 -5.20 -15.64 5.59
C PRO A 182 -6.31 -14.62 5.86
N HIS A 183 -6.46 -14.12 7.08
CA HIS A 183 -7.54 -13.22 7.48
C HIS A 183 -7.11 -11.77 7.19
N SER A 184 -7.59 -11.20 6.06
CA SER A 184 -7.20 -9.87 5.58
C SER A 184 -8.39 -9.09 5.10
N LEU A 185 -8.52 -7.84 5.57
CA LEU A 185 -9.52 -6.90 5.07
C LEU A 185 -9.19 -6.46 3.63
N GLY A 186 -7.92 -6.24 3.34
CA GLY A 186 -7.46 -5.90 1.98
C GLY A 186 -7.74 -7.03 0.99
N LEU A 187 -7.41 -8.30 1.34
CA LEU A 187 -7.72 -9.44 0.46
C LEU A 187 -9.23 -9.71 0.35
N LEU A 188 -10.01 -9.44 1.39
CA LEU A 188 -11.46 -9.48 1.30
C LEU A 188 -11.96 -8.47 0.26
N TYR A 189 -11.53 -7.21 0.36
CA TYR A 189 -11.90 -6.16 -0.60
C TYR A 189 -11.43 -6.51 -2.03
N SER A 190 -10.22 -7.04 -2.17
CA SER A 190 -9.68 -7.54 -3.44
C SER A 190 -10.44 -8.72 -4.01
N ALA A 191 -11.01 -9.59 -3.16
CA ALA A 191 -11.88 -10.68 -3.62
C ALA A 191 -13.17 -10.14 -4.26
N PHE A 192 -13.73 -9.08 -3.71
CA PHE A 192 -14.88 -8.38 -4.31
C PHE A 192 -14.48 -7.59 -5.56
N THR A 193 -13.30 -6.99 -5.57
CA THR A 193 -12.72 -6.35 -6.76
C THR A 193 -12.62 -7.33 -7.92
N TYR A 194 -12.06 -8.52 -7.67
CA TYR A 194 -12.03 -9.62 -8.63
C TYR A 194 -13.44 -10.04 -9.08
N TYR A 195 -14.35 -10.21 -8.12
CA TYR A 195 -15.69 -10.72 -8.42
C TYR A 195 -16.54 -9.74 -9.25
N THR A 196 -16.36 -8.45 -9.07
CA THR A 196 -17.00 -7.40 -9.86
C THR A 196 -16.31 -7.13 -11.21
N GLY A 197 -15.30 -7.93 -11.59
CA GLY A 197 -14.64 -7.88 -12.90
C GLY A 197 -13.48 -6.89 -12.99
N PHE A 198 -13.07 -6.29 -11.89
CA PHE A 198 -11.93 -5.39 -11.89
C PHE A 198 -10.61 -6.14 -11.56
N ARG A 199 -9.50 -5.56 -12.01
CA ARG A 199 -8.18 -6.13 -11.77
C ARG A 199 -7.75 -5.89 -10.32
N VAL A 200 -7.40 -6.95 -9.61
CA VAL A 200 -6.84 -6.89 -8.25
C VAL A 200 -5.51 -6.10 -8.23
N ASN A 201 -5.22 -5.45 -7.13
CA ASN A 201 -4.11 -4.52 -6.88
C ASN A 201 -4.13 -3.24 -7.73
N SER A 202 -5.20 -3.03 -8.49
CA SER A 202 -5.33 -1.79 -9.28
C SER A 202 -6.78 -1.36 -9.52
N GLY A 203 -7.74 -2.14 -9.08
CA GLY A 203 -9.16 -1.88 -9.31
C GLY A 203 -9.99 -1.65 -8.04
N GLU A 204 -9.36 -1.70 -6.88
CA GLU A 204 -10.00 -1.48 -5.59
C GLU A 204 -10.66 -0.10 -5.52
N TYR A 205 -10.00 0.94 -6.03
CA TYR A 205 -10.56 2.28 -6.12
C TYR A 205 -11.79 2.36 -7.04
N LYS A 206 -11.89 1.46 -8.04
CA LYS A 206 -13.06 1.39 -8.92
C LYS A 206 -14.27 0.81 -8.19
N VAL A 207 -14.06 -0.19 -7.32
CA VAL A 207 -15.11 -0.74 -6.45
C VAL A 207 -15.57 0.34 -5.48
N MET A 208 -14.66 1.08 -4.86
CA MET A 208 -14.97 2.22 -4.01
C MET A 208 -15.79 3.29 -4.77
N GLY A 209 -15.38 3.63 -5.98
CA GLY A 209 -16.08 4.59 -6.85
C GLY A 209 -17.41 4.07 -7.39
N LEU A 210 -17.59 2.75 -7.49
CA LEU A 210 -18.85 2.11 -7.90
C LEU A 210 -19.88 2.05 -6.77
N ALA A 211 -19.44 1.96 -5.52
CA ALA A 211 -20.28 1.80 -4.34
C ALA A 211 -21.44 2.82 -4.22
N PRO A 212 -21.27 4.12 -4.54
CA PRO A 212 -22.36 5.10 -4.46
C PRO A 212 -23.55 4.84 -5.39
N TYR A 213 -23.38 4.00 -6.41
CA TYR A 213 -24.43 3.67 -7.38
C TYR A 213 -25.26 2.44 -6.98
N GLY A 214 -24.88 1.75 -5.90
CA GLY A 214 -25.54 0.55 -5.40
C GLY A 214 -26.26 0.75 -4.07
N GLU A 215 -27.01 -0.26 -3.70
CA GLU A 215 -27.66 -0.39 -2.39
C GLU A 215 -26.97 -1.47 -1.55
N PRO A 216 -26.93 -1.35 -0.20
CA PRO A 216 -26.21 -2.28 0.67
C PRO A 216 -26.96 -3.59 0.93
N LYS A 217 -27.47 -4.24 -0.11
CA LYS A 217 -28.35 -5.42 -0.04
C LYS A 217 -27.68 -6.67 0.50
N TYR A 218 -26.35 -6.75 0.39
CA TYR A 218 -25.60 -7.96 0.73
C TYR A 218 -24.79 -7.84 2.03
N VAL A 219 -24.98 -6.78 2.83
CA VAL A 219 -24.23 -6.56 4.08
C VAL A 219 -24.43 -7.74 5.03
N ASP A 220 -25.67 -8.09 5.34
CA ASP A 220 -25.98 -9.20 6.25
C ASP A 220 -25.47 -10.54 5.73
N LEU A 221 -25.55 -10.77 4.41
CA LEU A 221 -25.01 -11.96 3.77
C LEU A 221 -23.48 -12.06 3.90
N ILE A 222 -22.78 -10.95 3.75
CA ILE A 222 -21.33 -10.88 3.90
C ILE A 222 -20.95 -11.19 5.35
N LEU A 223 -21.59 -10.55 6.31
CA LEU A 223 -21.33 -10.74 7.75
C LEU A 223 -21.71 -12.15 8.24
N ASP A 224 -22.80 -12.74 7.74
CA ASP A 224 -23.20 -14.08 8.16
C ASP A 224 -22.36 -15.21 7.52
N LYS A 225 -21.92 -15.05 6.26
CA LYS A 225 -21.29 -16.16 5.51
C LYS A 225 -19.80 -16.01 5.30
N LEU A 226 -19.30 -14.79 5.05
CA LEU A 226 -17.94 -14.57 4.58
C LEU A 226 -16.97 -14.14 5.66
N ILE A 227 -17.43 -13.39 6.65
CA ILE A 227 -16.58 -12.79 7.67
C ILE A 227 -17.28 -12.77 9.03
N ASP A 228 -16.60 -13.25 10.05
CA ASP A 228 -17.01 -13.13 11.46
C ASP A 228 -16.29 -11.92 12.06
N VAL A 229 -17.02 -10.85 12.37
CA VAL A 229 -16.49 -9.60 12.92
C VAL A 229 -16.84 -9.51 14.40
N LYS A 230 -15.82 -9.34 15.24
CA LYS A 230 -16.00 -9.18 16.69
C LYS A 230 -16.36 -7.74 17.07
N GLU A 231 -16.72 -7.54 18.32
CA GLU A 231 -17.08 -6.21 18.84
C GLU A 231 -15.89 -5.23 18.81
N ASP A 232 -14.68 -5.77 19.01
CA ASP A 232 -13.43 -5.03 18.95
C ASP A 232 -12.93 -4.71 17.52
N GLY A 233 -13.68 -5.16 16.51
CA GLY A 233 -13.33 -4.99 15.11
C GLY A 233 -12.38 -6.06 14.56
N THR A 234 -11.82 -6.94 15.39
CA THR A 234 -11.08 -8.10 14.88
C THR A 234 -12.01 -9.03 14.11
N PHE A 235 -11.45 -9.79 13.17
CA PHE A 235 -12.28 -10.58 12.27
C PHE A 235 -11.60 -11.86 11.80
N ARG A 236 -12.44 -12.81 11.36
CA ARG A 236 -11.99 -14.04 10.69
C ARG A 236 -12.77 -14.27 9.41
N LEU A 237 -12.07 -14.51 8.32
CA LEU A 237 -12.69 -14.87 7.03
C LEU A 237 -13.02 -16.35 6.99
N ASN A 238 -14.15 -16.68 6.40
CA ASN A 238 -14.57 -18.05 6.14
C ASN A 238 -13.91 -18.57 4.86
N MET A 239 -12.72 -19.15 5.01
CA MET A 239 -11.85 -19.54 3.89
C MET A 239 -12.46 -20.57 2.92
N LYS A 240 -13.63 -21.16 3.24
CA LYS A 240 -14.33 -22.05 2.29
C LYS A 240 -14.89 -21.35 1.04
N TYR A 241 -14.99 -20.02 1.06
CA TYR A 241 -15.48 -19.20 -0.05
C TYR A 241 -14.37 -18.59 -0.89
N PHE A 242 -13.14 -18.59 -0.39
CA PHE A 242 -12.00 -17.93 -1.00
C PHE A 242 -10.97 -18.93 -1.54
N ASN A 243 -10.26 -18.55 -2.61
CA ASN A 243 -9.23 -19.35 -3.23
C ASN A 243 -7.84 -18.73 -3.12
N TYR A 244 -7.72 -17.48 -2.73
CA TYR A 244 -6.46 -16.73 -2.83
C TYR A 244 -5.30 -17.31 -2.01
N ALA A 245 -5.59 -18.12 -0.97
CA ALA A 245 -4.55 -18.73 -0.16
C ALA A 245 -3.65 -19.69 -0.96
N THR A 246 -4.22 -20.50 -1.84
CA THR A 246 -3.50 -21.52 -2.61
C THR A 246 -4.01 -21.70 -4.05
N GLY A 247 -4.96 -20.89 -4.49
CA GLY A 247 -5.56 -20.95 -5.83
C GLY A 247 -5.04 -19.86 -6.78
N LEU A 248 -5.54 -19.91 -8.00
CA LEU A 248 -5.26 -18.92 -9.06
C LEU A 248 -6.35 -17.87 -9.22
N THR A 249 -7.40 -17.92 -8.40
CA THR A 249 -8.53 -16.99 -8.37
C THR A 249 -8.75 -16.50 -6.95
N MET A 250 -9.38 -15.33 -6.79
CA MET A 250 -9.67 -14.81 -5.46
C MET A 250 -10.85 -15.53 -4.80
N THR A 251 -11.88 -15.88 -5.57
CA THR A 251 -13.11 -16.50 -5.12
C THR A 251 -13.36 -17.84 -5.82
N ASN A 252 -14.33 -18.61 -5.31
CA ASN A 252 -14.73 -19.90 -5.87
C ASN A 252 -16.24 -19.98 -6.19
N ALA A 253 -16.72 -21.15 -6.67
CA ALA A 253 -18.11 -21.35 -7.01
C ALA A 253 -19.07 -21.17 -5.81
N ARG A 254 -18.63 -21.45 -4.58
CA ARG A 254 -19.46 -21.22 -3.38
C ARG A 254 -19.71 -19.74 -3.14
N PHE A 255 -18.67 -18.91 -3.34
CA PHE A 255 -18.80 -17.46 -3.30
C PHE A 255 -19.77 -16.99 -4.38
N ALA A 256 -19.57 -17.45 -5.62
CA ALA A 256 -20.45 -17.10 -6.75
C ALA A 256 -21.93 -17.43 -6.49
N ASN A 257 -22.21 -18.56 -5.87
CA ASN A 257 -23.58 -18.97 -5.53
C ASN A 257 -24.27 -18.06 -4.50
N LEU A 258 -23.48 -17.41 -3.61
CA LEU A 258 -24.04 -16.46 -2.64
C LEU A 258 -24.61 -15.21 -3.31
N PHE A 259 -23.98 -14.77 -4.40
CA PHE A 259 -24.34 -13.53 -5.10
C PHE A 259 -25.10 -13.77 -6.42
N GLY A 260 -25.59 -14.99 -6.62
CA GLY A 260 -26.52 -15.32 -7.72
C GLY A 260 -25.88 -15.46 -9.09
N GLY A 261 -24.57 -15.75 -9.18
CA GLY A 261 -23.90 -16.00 -10.47
C GLY A 261 -22.38 -15.95 -10.42
N ALA A 262 -21.75 -16.21 -11.56
CA ALA A 262 -20.31 -16.18 -11.70
C ALA A 262 -19.74 -14.75 -11.52
N ALA A 263 -18.42 -14.67 -11.24
CA ALA A 263 -17.69 -13.41 -11.27
C ALA A 263 -17.87 -12.71 -12.62
N CYS A 264 -17.97 -11.39 -12.58
CA CYS A 264 -18.07 -10.56 -13.77
C CYS A 264 -16.77 -10.72 -14.59
N LYS A 265 -16.88 -10.80 -15.91
CA LYS A 265 -15.72 -10.86 -16.79
C LYS A 265 -15.08 -9.46 -16.87
N PRO A 266 -13.74 -9.37 -16.98
CA PRO A 266 -13.09 -8.11 -17.27
C PRO A 266 -13.73 -7.42 -18.49
N ASP A 267 -13.83 -6.10 -18.43
CA ASP A 267 -14.36 -5.24 -19.50
C ASP A 267 -15.83 -5.51 -19.92
N SER A 268 -16.58 -6.28 -19.12
CA SER A 268 -18.01 -6.44 -19.33
C SER A 268 -18.82 -5.30 -18.68
N THR A 269 -20.03 -5.10 -19.16
CA THR A 269 -20.94 -4.08 -18.61
C THR A 269 -21.26 -4.39 -17.14
N VAL A 270 -21.00 -3.42 -16.27
CA VAL A 270 -21.37 -3.47 -14.84
C VAL A 270 -22.89 -3.35 -14.73
N THR A 271 -23.52 -4.24 -13.94
CA THR A 271 -24.97 -4.25 -13.70
C THR A 271 -25.29 -3.75 -12.29
N GLN A 272 -26.57 -3.60 -11.98
CA GLN A 272 -27.02 -3.21 -10.63
C GLN A 272 -26.52 -4.19 -9.55
N ARG A 273 -26.37 -5.47 -9.89
CA ARG A 273 -25.81 -6.48 -8.97
C ARG A 273 -24.42 -6.11 -8.52
N GLU A 274 -23.52 -5.77 -9.44
CA GLU A 274 -22.14 -5.39 -9.13
C GLU A 274 -22.09 -4.07 -8.34
N MET A 275 -22.98 -3.12 -8.62
CA MET A 275 -23.11 -1.87 -7.85
C MET A 275 -23.55 -2.15 -6.41
N ASP A 276 -24.57 -3.00 -6.20
CA ASP A 276 -25.08 -3.39 -4.88
C ASP A 276 -24.02 -4.18 -4.08
N ILE A 277 -23.26 -5.03 -4.75
CA ILE A 277 -22.12 -5.76 -4.16
C ILE A 277 -21.03 -4.78 -3.73
N ALA A 278 -20.64 -3.84 -4.60
CA ALA A 278 -19.65 -2.82 -4.30
C ALA A 278 -20.07 -1.94 -3.10
N ARG A 279 -21.34 -1.53 -3.04
CA ARG A 279 -21.88 -0.79 -1.89
C ARG A 279 -21.85 -1.63 -0.61
N SER A 280 -22.17 -2.89 -0.69
CA SER A 280 -22.25 -3.77 0.48
C SER A 280 -20.85 -4.02 1.07
N ILE A 281 -19.85 -4.33 0.25
CA ILE A 281 -18.48 -4.53 0.77
C ILE A 281 -17.90 -3.22 1.28
N GLN A 282 -18.21 -2.08 0.67
CA GLN A 282 -17.77 -0.78 1.15
C GLN A 282 -18.32 -0.50 2.55
N VAL A 283 -19.61 -0.74 2.80
CA VAL A 283 -20.25 -0.60 4.13
C VAL A 283 -19.56 -1.50 5.16
N VAL A 284 -19.36 -2.79 4.82
CA VAL A 284 -18.70 -3.74 5.74
C VAL A 284 -17.27 -3.31 6.06
N THR A 285 -16.54 -2.82 5.06
CA THR A 285 -15.17 -2.30 5.27
C THR A 285 -15.15 -1.09 6.21
N GLU A 286 -16.02 -0.12 5.97
CA GLU A 286 -16.16 1.08 6.81
C GLU A 286 -16.49 0.72 8.27
N GLU A 287 -17.39 -0.21 8.49
CA GLU A 287 -17.80 -0.69 9.82
C GLU A 287 -16.64 -1.36 10.57
N ILE A 288 -15.88 -2.22 9.88
CA ILE A 288 -14.74 -2.92 10.48
C ILE A 288 -13.67 -1.92 10.88
N VAL A 289 -13.30 -1.01 9.95
CA VAL A 289 -12.25 -0.02 10.20
C VAL A 289 -12.64 0.91 11.35
N LEU A 290 -13.90 1.34 11.41
CA LEU A 290 -14.38 2.19 12.51
C LEU A 290 -14.34 1.47 13.85
N LYS A 291 -14.74 0.19 13.92
CA LYS A 291 -14.63 -0.64 15.13
C LYS A 291 -13.17 -0.79 15.59
N LEU A 292 -12.26 -1.10 14.65
CA LEU A 292 -10.83 -1.17 14.94
C LEU A 292 -10.30 0.15 15.50
N CYS A 293 -10.66 1.29 14.90
CA CYS A 293 -10.27 2.61 15.38
C CYS A 293 -10.76 2.88 16.82
N ASN A 294 -12.01 2.51 17.13
CA ASN A 294 -12.56 2.66 18.48
C ASN A 294 -11.80 1.80 19.50
N THR A 295 -11.47 0.56 19.14
CA THR A 295 -10.70 -0.34 20.01
C THR A 295 -9.27 0.16 20.22
N VAL A 296 -8.59 0.56 19.16
CA VAL A 296 -7.24 1.12 19.21
C VAL A 296 -7.19 2.35 20.11
N HIS A 297 -8.14 3.28 19.96
CA HIS A 297 -8.23 4.46 20.82
C HIS A 297 -8.48 4.09 22.29
N LYS A 298 -9.39 3.14 22.53
CA LYS A 298 -9.71 2.69 23.90
C LYS A 298 -8.52 2.04 24.60
N GLU A 299 -7.72 1.27 23.86
CA GLU A 299 -6.58 0.55 24.42
C GLU A 299 -5.34 1.43 24.58
N LEU A 300 -5.03 2.25 23.58
CA LEU A 300 -3.79 3.03 23.55
C LEU A 300 -3.94 4.43 24.12
N GLN A 301 -5.17 4.94 24.28
CA GLN A 301 -5.48 6.25 24.85
C GLN A 301 -4.75 7.41 24.16
N THR A 302 -4.50 7.31 22.84
CA THR A 302 -3.85 8.37 22.06
C THR A 302 -4.87 9.29 21.41
N ASP A 303 -4.55 10.57 21.29
CA ASP A 303 -5.40 11.58 20.66
C ASP A 303 -5.40 11.49 19.11
N TYR A 304 -4.36 10.90 18.52
CA TYR A 304 -4.06 10.94 17.09
C TYR A 304 -3.94 9.56 16.49
N LEU A 305 -4.32 9.46 15.21
CA LEU A 305 -4.23 8.22 14.44
C LEU A 305 -3.43 8.44 13.15
N CYS A 306 -2.46 7.56 12.89
CA CYS A 306 -1.81 7.43 11.60
C CYS A 306 -2.33 6.20 10.87
N LEU A 307 -2.52 6.29 9.54
CA LEU A 307 -3.02 5.21 8.70
C LEU A 307 -2.02 4.88 7.58
N ALA A 308 -1.76 3.60 7.36
CA ALA A 308 -0.95 3.07 6.25
C ALA A 308 -1.45 1.69 5.80
N GLY A 309 -0.82 1.13 4.75
CA GLY A 309 -1.26 -0.07 4.05
C GLY A 309 -2.28 0.24 2.95
N GLY A 310 -2.46 -0.69 2.01
CA GLY A 310 -3.30 -0.47 0.82
C GLY A 310 -4.74 -0.09 1.13
N VAL A 311 -5.32 -0.56 2.24
CA VAL A 311 -6.69 -0.21 2.66
C VAL A 311 -6.81 1.25 3.09
N ALA A 312 -5.73 1.87 3.57
CA ALA A 312 -5.71 3.29 3.93
C ALA A 312 -5.88 4.24 2.71
N LEU A 313 -5.85 3.71 1.49
CA LEU A 313 -6.25 4.45 0.27
C LEU A 313 -7.77 4.56 0.11
N ASN A 314 -8.57 3.88 0.96
CA ASN A 314 -10.02 4.01 0.94
C ASN A 314 -10.45 5.33 1.59
N CYS A 315 -10.49 6.39 0.79
CA CYS A 315 -10.81 7.74 1.27
C CYS A 315 -12.23 7.87 1.84
N VAL A 316 -13.16 6.97 1.47
CA VAL A 316 -14.52 6.95 2.01
C VAL A 316 -14.51 6.47 3.45
N ALA A 317 -13.81 5.36 3.73
CA ALA A 317 -13.61 4.87 5.10
C ALA A 317 -12.85 5.89 5.96
N ASN A 318 -11.77 6.49 5.40
CA ASN A 318 -10.99 7.52 6.09
C ASN A 318 -11.84 8.74 6.47
N GLY A 319 -12.73 9.18 5.57
CA GLY A 319 -13.68 10.26 5.86
C GLY A 319 -14.67 9.92 6.98
N ARG A 320 -15.06 8.63 7.11
CA ARG A 320 -15.87 8.19 8.25
C ARG A 320 -15.08 8.20 9.55
N ILE A 321 -13.84 7.72 9.54
CA ILE A 321 -12.97 7.76 10.74
C ILE A 321 -12.82 9.20 11.24
N LEU A 322 -12.59 10.16 10.34
CA LEU A 322 -12.42 11.56 10.71
C LEU A 322 -13.69 12.16 11.33
N ARG A 323 -14.88 11.78 10.85
CA ARG A 323 -16.16 12.36 11.32
C ARG A 323 -16.77 11.63 12.51
N GLU A 324 -16.60 10.31 12.57
CA GLU A 324 -17.32 9.42 13.50
C GLU A 324 -16.37 8.74 14.49
N GLY A 325 -15.07 8.75 14.21
CA GLY A 325 -14.05 8.11 15.04
C GLY A 325 -13.70 8.89 16.30
N PRO A 326 -12.99 8.28 17.24
CA PRO A 326 -12.71 8.85 18.55
C PRO A 326 -11.48 9.76 18.59
N PHE A 327 -10.69 9.81 17.50
CA PHE A 327 -9.44 10.56 17.45
C PHE A 327 -9.68 12.06 17.21
N LYS A 328 -8.83 12.92 17.77
CA LYS A 328 -8.88 14.36 17.54
C LYS A 328 -8.50 14.75 16.13
N ASP A 329 -7.53 14.01 15.57
CA ASP A 329 -7.10 14.19 14.17
C ASP A 329 -6.49 12.88 13.63
N ILE A 330 -6.47 12.76 12.30
CA ILE A 330 -5.90 11.61 11.60
C ILE A 330 -4.89 12.07 10.56
N TRP A 331 -3.82 11.31 10.40
CA TRP A 331 -2.87 11.51 9.33
C TRP A 331 -2.72 10.25 8.48
N ILE A 332 -2.84 10.38 7.18
CA ILE A 332 -2.82 9.26 6.25
C ILE A 332 -1.59 9.42 5.36
N GLN A 333 -0.73 8.40 5.29
CA GLN A 333 0.38 8.41 4.34
C GLN A 333 -0.17 8.58 2.91
N PRO A 334 0.21 9.63 2.18
CA PRO A 334 -0.27 9.84 0.80
C PRO A 334 0.05 8.67 -0.14
N ALA A 335 1.20 8.03 0.05
CA ALA A 335 1.58 6.79 -0.62
C ALA A 335 1.35 5.59 0.31
N ALA A 336 0.12 5.39 0.81
CA ALA A 336 -0.19 4.41 1.85
C ALA A 336 0.07 2.96 1.46
N GLY A 337 0.07 2.62 0.16
CA GLY A 337 0.45 1.30 -0.35
C GLY A 337 1.95 1.04 -0.28
N ASP A 338 2.40 -0.02 -0.97
CA ASP A 338 3.79 -0.52 -0.93
C ASP A 338 4.85 0.51 -1.34
N ALA A 339 4.49 1.49 -2.20
CA ALA A 339 5.41 2.55 -2.59
C ALA A 339 5.93 3.37 -1.41
N GLY A 340 5.07 3.67 -0.44
CA GLY A 340 5.45 4.36 0.80
C GLY A 340 6.36 3.53 1.70
N GLY A 341 6.39 2.21 1.51
CA GLY A 341 7.33 1.33 2.18
C GLY A 341 8.80 1.72 1.98
N ALA A 342 9.14 2.33 0.83
CA ALA A 342 10.48 2.86 0.60
C ALA A 342 10.81 3.99 1.58
N ILE A 343 9.89 4.94 1.79
CA ILE A 343 10.05 6.02 2.78
C ILE A 343 10.15 5.43 4.18
N GLY A 344 9.22 4.52 4.53
CA GLY A 344 9.15 3.94 5.87
C GLY A 344 10.38 3.11 6.23
N ALA A 345 10.93 2.33 5.30
CA ALA A 345 12.15 1.56 5.51
C ALA A 345 13.35 2.48 5.81
N ALA A 346 13.50 3.57 5.04
CA ALA A 346 14.57 4.53 5.26
C ALA A 346 14.40 5.28 6.59
N LEU A 347 13.17 5.72 6.92
CA LEU A 347 12.88 6.39 8.19
C LEU A 347 13.09 5.47 9.39
N THR A 348 12.74 4.17 9.29
CA THR A 348 13.03 3.18 10.33
C THR A 348 14.54 3.07 10.57
N THR A 349 15.33 3.07 9.50
CA THR A 349 16.80 3.06 9.62
C THR A 349 17.29 4.29 10.34
N TRP A 350 16.80 5.47 10.00
CA TRP A 350 17.20 6.73 10.63
C TRP A 350 16.80 6.79 12.11
N TYR A 351 15.53 6.58 12.42
CA TYR A 351 15.02 6.81 13.78
C TYR A 351 15.27 5.65 14.74
N GLU A 352 15.14 4.40 14.28
CA GLU A 352 15.24 3.26 15.20
C GLU A 352 16.59 2.54 15.13
N TYR A 353 17.12 2.28 13.92
CA TYR A 353 18.41 1.59 13.81
C TYR A 353 19.58 2.49 14.21
N LEU A 354 19.56 3.75 13.79
CA LEU A 354 20.58 4.76 14.12
C LEU A 354 20.23 5.60 15.36
N GLU A 355 19.07 5.36 15.96
CA GLU A 355 18.58 6.00 17.20
C GLU A 355 18.60 7.54 17.15
N LYS A 356 18.36 8.13 15.97
CA LYS A 356 18.37 9.58 15.81
C LYS A 356 17.12 10.19 16.47
N PRO A 357 17.26 11.37 17.11
CA PRO A 357 16.11 12.06 17.71
C PRO A 357 15.15 12.55 16.61
N ARG A 358 13.86 12.48 16.89
CA ARG A 358 12.82 13.05 16.03
C ARG A 358 12.52 14.48 16.50
N GLN A 359 12.48 15.40 15.55
CA GLN A 359 12.07 16.79 15.78
C GLN A 359 10.73 17.00 15.04
N ILE A 360 9.77 17.59 15.74
CA ILE A 360 8.44 17.84 15.22
C ILE A 360 8.27 19.32 15.00
N SER A 361 7.95 19.71 13.77
CA SER A 361 7.75 21.11 13.39
C SER A 361 6.29 21.58 13.45
N GLY A 362 5.36 20.67 13.79
CA GLY A 362 3.91 20.94 13.77
C GLY A 362 3.28 20.79 12.38
N SER A 363 4.08 20.45 11.35
CA SER A 363 3.63 20.06 10.01
C SER A 363 4.17 18.67 9.67
N ASP A 364 3.57 18.01 8.66
CA ASP A 364 4.12 16.76 8.16
C ASP A 364 5.42 16.96 7.37
N CYS A 365 6.19 15.87 7.19
CA CYS A 365 7.46 15.89 6.47
C CYS A 365 7.30 15.52 4.97
N MET A 366 6.09 15.38 4.46
CA MET A 366 5.86 14.97 3.07
C MET A 366 5.93 16.11 2.05
N SER A 367 6.15 17.36 2.51
CA SER A 367 6.29 18.53 1.64
C SER A 367 5.12 18.67 0.63
N GLY A 368 3.88 18.40 1.07
CA GLY A 368 2.70 18.38 0.20
C GLY A 368 2.72 17.27 -0.86
N SER A 369 3.54 16.23 -0.64
CA SER A 369 3.81 15.12 -1.59
C SER A 369 4.54 15.55 -2.88
N TYR A 370 5.16 16.72 -2.90
CA TYR A 370 5.99 17.20 -4.01
C TYR A 370 7.44 16.70 -3.90
N LEU A 371 7.60 15.39 -3.81
CA LEU A 371 8.91 14.71 -3.64
C LEU A 371 9.44 14.11 -4.95
N GLY A 372 8.63 14.12 -6.01
CA GLY A 372 8.95 13.58 -7.34
C GLY A 372 9.45 14.64 -8.33
N PRO A 373 9.73 14.25 -9.59
CA PRO A 373 10.29 15.13 -10.60
C PRO A 373 9.49 16.41 -10.83
N LYS A 374 10.19 17.52 -10.87
CA LYS A 374 9.62 18.86 -11.12
C LYS A 374 9.93 19.30 -12.54
N TYR A 375 8.91 19.78 -13.25
CA TYR A 375 9.03 20.31 -14.61
C TYR A 375 8.67 21.80 -14.62
N THR A 376 9.52 22.62 -15.26
CA THR A 376 9.21 24.03 -15.47
C THR A 376 8.29 24.21 -16.69
N ASN A 377 7.54 25.31 -16.74
CA ASN A 377 6.72 25.64 -17.90
C ASN A 377 7.56 25.77 -19.18
N GLU A 378 8.77 26.33 -19.06
CA GLU A 378 9.72 26.45 -20.17
C GLU A 378 10.18 25.05 -20.64
N GLY A 379 10.55 24.14 -19.73
CA GLY A 379 10.92 22.78 -20.06
C GLY A 379 9.79 22.02 -20.74
N ILE A 380 8.55 22.18 -20.25
CA ILE A 380 7.36 21.57 -20.88
C ILE A 380 7.13 22.11 -22.29
N ARG A 381 7.31 23.43 -22.53
CA ARG A 381 7.16 24.03 -23.84
C ARG A 381 8.25 23.64 -24.84
N GLN A 382 9.47 23.40 -24.36
CA GLN A 382 10.61 23.00 -25.16
C GLN A 382 10.63 21.49 -25.44
N TYR A 383 9.86 20.68 -24.71
CA TYR A 383 9.78 19.24 -24.94
C TYR A 383 9.19 19.00 -26.33
N PRO A 384 9.95 18.41 -27.28
CA PRO A 384 9.48 18.24 -28.65
C PRO A 384 8.31 17.26 -28.69
N VAL A 385 7.10 17.79 -28.71
CA VAL A 385 5.90 17.01 -28.86
C VAL A 385 5.74 16.69 -30.33
N SER A 386 6.42 15.65 -30.79
CA SER A 386 6.36 15.24 -32.19
C SER A 386 4.99 14.68 -32.61
N TYR A 387 4.11 14.36 -31.68
CA TYR A 387 2.85 13.66 -31.96
C TYR A 387 1.61 14.17 -31.24
N THR A 388 1.73 14.95 -30.19
CA THR A 388 0.57 15.45 -29.45
C THR A 388 0.66 16.95 -29.27
N HIS A 389 -0.32 17.66 -29.81
CA HIS A 389 -0.61 18.97 -29.26
C HIS A 389 -1.07 18.76 -27.83
N LEU A 390 -0.43 19.44 -26.86
CA LEU A 390 -0.92 19.52 -25.47
C LEU A 390 -2.27 20.24 -25.50
N ARG A 391 -3.30 19.56 -25.94
CA ARG A 391 -4.68 20.01 -25.88
C ARG A 391 -5.34 19.31 -24.72
N ALA A 392 -6.03 20.09 -23.90
CA ALA A 392 -6.75 19.59 -22.73
C ALA A 392 -7.89 18.60 -23.05
N HIS A 393 -8.13 18.28 -24.30
CA HIS A 393 -9.28 17.44 -24.64
C HIS A 393 -9.07 15.93 -24.57
N GLU A 394 -7.82 15.42 -24.53
CA GLU A 394 -7.56 14.01 -24.19
C GLU A 394 -7.92 13.70 -22.74
N THR A 395 -8.00 14.73 -21.98
CA THR A 395 -8.31 14.72 -20.57
C THR A 395 -9.62 15.43 -20.28
N ALA A 396 -10.39 15.84 -21.31
CA ALA A 396 -11.63 16.56 -21.11
C ALA A 396 -12.55 15.84 -20.14
N ASP A 397 -12.64 14.50 -20.23
CA ASP A 397 -13.43 13.71 -19.31
C ASP A 397 -12.68 13.41 -18.00
N VAL A 398 -11.35 13.22 -18.03
CA VAL A 398 -10.54 12.86 -16.85
C VAL A 398 -10.08 14.10 -16.09
N ILE A 399 -9.67 15.16 -16.77
CA ILE A 399 -9.35 16.46 -16.12
C ILE A 399 -10.61 17.17 -15.65
N ALA A 400 -11.71 17.13 -16.41
CA ALA A 400 -12.97 17.69 -15.95
C ALA A 400 -13.44 16.98 -14.68
N TYR A 401 -13.25 15.67 -14.57
CA TYR A 401 -13.54 14.91 -13.36
C TYR A 401 -12.59 15.28 -12.23
N ALA A 402 -11.29 15.35 -12.48
CA ALA A 402 -10.29 15.76 -11.48
C ALA A 402 -10.49 17.20 -11.01
N VAL A 403 -10.75 18.14 -11.92
CA VAL A 403 -11.07 19.55 -11.58
C VAL A 403 -12.39 19.63 -10.82
N PHE A 404 -13.38 18.82 -11.18
CA PHE A 404 -14.65 18.75 -10.46
C PHE A 404 -14.48 18.19 -9.04
N CYS A 405 -13.65 17.17 -8.87
CA CYS A 405 -13.30 16.64 -7.54
C CYS A 405 -12.52 17.66 -6.70
N LEU A 406 -11.55 18.35 -7.29
CA LEU A 406 -10.81 19.44 -6.63
C LEU A 406 -11.70 20.60 -6.23
N LYS A 407 -12.62 21.04 -7.11
CA LYS A 407 -13.57 22.12 -6.78
C LYS A 407 -14.59 21.73 -5.70
N ARG A 408 -14.99 20.46 -5.61
CA ARG A 408 -15.88 19.97 -4.54
C ARG A 408 -15.13 19.65 -3.25
N GLY A 409 -13.93 19.08 -3.34
CA GLY A 409 -13.10 18.76 -2.17
C GLY A 409 -12.47 19.99 -1.53
N GLY A 410 -12.28 21.05 -2.29
CA GLY A 410 -11.76 22.33 -1.79
C GLY A 410 -12.79 23.24 -1.13
N GLY A 411 -13.97 22.76 -0.75
CA GLY A 411 -14.99 23.54 0.00
C GLY A 411 -15.24 24.95 -0.56
N GLY A 412 -14.68 25.24 -1.68
CA GLY A 412 -14.64 26.55 -2.24
C GLY A 412 -15.81 26.73 -3.18
N GLY A 413 -16.73 27.47 -2.79
CA GLY A 413 -17.67 28.06 -3.70
C GLY A 413 -16.96 28.76 -4.86
N GLY A 414 -17.54 28.69 -5.96
CA GLY A 414 -17.20 29.37 -7.19
C GLY A 414 -17.56 28.52 -8.38
#